data_82cf41c7d137cbc05bd94f0ab8d9d0a2
#
_entry.id   82cf41c7d137cbc05bd94f0ab8d9d0a2
#
_cell.length_a   1.000
_cell.length_b   1.000
_cell.length_c   1.000
_cell.angle_alpha   90.00
_cell.angle_beta   90.00
_cell.angle_gamma   90.00
#
_symmetry.space_group_name_H-M   'P 1'
#
loop_
_entity.id
_entity.type
_entity.pdbx_description
1 polymer ?
#
loop_
_entity_poly.entity_id
_entity_poly.type
_entity_poly.pdbx_seq_one_letter_code
_entity_poly.pdbx_strand_id
1 'polypeptide(L)'
;MNDLHAAFARFGALQAQHEKDWQGPLPLPPVLARFYAQVGPLGREINAKVGHAGITLPGLEVWVPPLQRLWSYQAGYRWNGMDGEPIEDWPANWLVVADLGADPFILDMDNGRVLFARHGCGSWEADTFVDDLPTLMTALAAAGAVYLEAGDDLYNDDDDGGIRAEHQEAAVQAVAQVLGDRIDAESFIETLRG
;
A
#
# COMPACT_ATOMS: atom_id res chain seq x y z
N MET A 1 -13.01 -0.47 -12.41
CA MET A 1 -11.56 -0.20 -12.62
C MET A 1 -11.27 1.22 -13.11
N ASN A 2 -12.11 1.87 -13.93
CA ASN A 2 -11.97 3.31 -14.19
C ASN A 2 -12.01 4.16 -12.92
N ASP A 3 -12.73 3.72 -11.90
CA ASP A 3 -12.84 4.43 -10.62
C ASP A 3 -11.54 4.42 -9.83
N LEU A 4 -10.75 3.32 -9.84
CA LEU A 4 -9.50 3.23 -9.07
C LEU A 4 -8.41 4.14 -9.65
N HIS A 5 -8.28 4.24 -10.98
CA HIS A 5 -7.37 5.20 -11.62
C HIS A 5 -7.75 6.63 -11.23
N ALA A 6 -9.04 6.99 -11.33
CA ALA A 6 -9.52 8.32 -10.96
C ALA A 6 -9.27 8.64 -9.47
N ALA A 7 -9.44 7.65 -8.57
CA ALA A 7 -9.17 7.80 -7.15
C ALA A 7 -7.67 8.06 -6.90
N PHE A 8 -6.77 7.25 -7.47
CA PHE A 8 -5.33 7.41 -7.31
C PHE A 8 -4.78 8.70 -7.94
N ALA A 9 -5.39 9.19 -9.03
CA ALA A 9 -5.00 10.46 -9.68
C ALA A 9 -5.11 11.67 -8.74
N ARG A 10 -5.88 11.57 -7.67
CA ARG A 10 -6.01 12.60 -6.63
C ARG A 10 -4.77 12.68 -5.72
N PHE A 11 -4.01 11.60 -5.62
CA PHE A 11 -2.87 11.48 -4.69
C PHE A 11 -1.52 11.76 -5.35
N GLY A 12 -1.44 11.73 -6.67
CA GLY A 12 -0.20 12.01 -7.39
C GLY A 12 -0.22 11.63 -8.85
N ALA A 13 0.93 11.80 -9.51
CA ALA A 13 1.07 11.47 -10.92
C ALA A 13 0.94 9.97 -11.17
N LEU A 14 0.20 9.61 -12.21
CA LEU A 14 0.01 8.25 -12.68
C LEU A 14 0.56 8.10 -14.09
N GLN A 15 1.11 6.95 -14.39
CA GLN A 15 1.51 6.55 -15.73
C GLN A 15 1.44 5.04 -15.86
N ALA A 16 0.83 4.53 -16.93
CA ALA A 16 0.81 3.11 -17.20
C ALA A 16 2.24 2.53 -17.23
N GLN A 17 2.47 1.50 -16.44
CA GLN A 17 3.74 0.79 -16.32
C GLN A 17 3.52 -0.66 -16.77
N HIS A 18 4.52 -1.23 -17.42
CA HIS A 18 4.39 -2.54 -18.09
C HIS A 18 5.50 -3.49 -17.63
N GLU A 19 5.42 -4.75 -18.02
CA GLU A 19 6.37 -5.79 -17.61
C GLU A 19 7.85 -5.41 -17.88
N LYS A 20 8.14 -4.64 -18.92
CA LYS A 20 9.50 -4.12 -19.20
C LYS A 20 10.04 -3.20 -18.10
N ASP A 21 9.16 -2.63 -17.28
CA ASP A 21 9.51 -1.73 -16.16
C ASP A 21 9.76 -2.54 -14.85
N TRP A 22 9.42 -3.85 -14.86
CA TRP A 22 9.67 -4.76 -13.77
C TRP A 22 11.15 -5.15 -13.67
N GLN A 23 11.73 -5.02 -12.50
CA GLN A 23 13.17 -5.27 -12.26
C GLN A 23 13.44 -6.57 -11.49
N GLY A 24 12.40 -7.32 -11.12
CA GLY A 24 12.53 -8.55 -10.36
C GLY A 24 12.93 -9.76 -11.23
N PRO A 25 13.58 -10.77 -10.63
CA PRO A 25 13.92 -12.02 -11.31
C PRO A 25 12.73 -12.98 -11.41
N LEU A 26 11.66 -12.73 -10.65
CA LEU A 26 10.42 -13.52 -10.68
C LEU A 26 9.49 -13.00 -11.77
N PRO A 27 8.63 -13.86 -12.35
CA PRO A 27 7.57 -13.38 -13.21
C PRO A 27 6.69 -12.35 -12.47
N LEU A 28 6.35 -11.25 -13.14
CA LEU A 28 5.44 -10.26 -12.56
C LEU A 28 4.04 -10.88 -12.37
N PRO A 29 3.50 -10.94 -11.14
CA PRO A 29 2.17 -11.49 -10.91
C PRO A 29 1.11 -10.78 -11.76
N PRO A 30 0.18 -11.52 -12.42
CA PRO A 30 -0.81 -10.92 -13.34
C PRO A 30 -1.69 -9.85 -12.69
N VAL A 31 -1.98 -9.94 -11.38
CA VAL A 31 -2.75 -8.93 -10.65
C VAL A 31 -1.98 -7.61 -10.54
N LEU A 32 -0.66 -7.67 -10.28
CA LEU A 32 0.21 -6.51 -10.27
C LEU A 32 0.39 -5.93 -11.67
N ALA A 33 0.61 -6.78 -12.69
CA ALA A 33 0.70 -6.32 -14.08
C ALA A 33 -0.53 -5.51 -14.48
N ARG A 34 -1.73 -5.97 -14.11
CA ARG A 34 -2.99 -5.24 -14.36
C ARG A 34 -3.06 -3.93 -13.58
N PHE A 35 -2.73 -3.94 -12.29
CA PHE A 35 -2.75 -2.74 -11.45
C PHE A 35 -1.81 -1.67 -12.01
N TYR A 36 -0.56 -2.03 -12.31
CA TYR A 36 0.41 -1.08 -12.82
C TYR A 36 0.11 -0.59 -14.26
N ALA A 37 -0.49 -1.43 -15.11
CA ALA A 37 -0.93 -1.02 -16.44
C ALA A 37 -2.14 -0.07 -16.39
N GLN A 38 -3.03 -0.22 -15.41
CA GLN A 38 -4.29 0.53 -15.34
C GLN A 38 -4.22 1.76 -14.43
N VAL A 39 -3.50 1.69 -13.33
CA VAL A 39 -3.33 2.77 -12.36
C VAL A 39 -1.94 3.37 -12.48
N GLY A 40 -0.91 2.56 -12.30
CA GLY A 40 0.48 2.95 -12.49
C GLY A 40 0.92 4.10 -11.58
N PRO A 41 0.89 3.92 -10.23
CA PRO A 41 1.36 4.95 -9.31
C PRO A 41 2.80 5.33 -9.63
N LEU A 42 3.04 6.61 -9.89
CA LEU A 42 4.35 7.14 -10.25
C LEU A 42 4.84 8.15 -9.21
N GLY A 43 3.98 9.08 -8.83
CA GLY A 43 4.32 10.16 -7.94
C GLY A 43 5.29 11.17 -8.58
N ARG A 44 5.94 11.98 -7.75
CA ARG A 44 6.91 12.96 -8.23
C ARG A 44 8.20 12.30 -8.69
N GLU A 45 8.88 12.88 -9.68
CA GLU A 45 10.25 12.51 -10.01
C GLU A 45 11.21 12.96 -8.88
N ILE A 46 12.08 12.06 -8.45
CA ILE A 46 13.13 12.34 -7.47
C ILE A 46 14.37 12.85 -8.22
N ASN A 47 14.90 12.06 -9.13
CA ASN A 47 15.98 12.40 -10.06
C ASN A 47 16.13 11.27 -11.10
N ALA A 48 16.93 11.51 -12.13
CA ALA A 48 17.11 10.55 -13.23
C ALA A 48 17.72 9.19 -12.78
N LYS A 49 18.43 9.12 -11.65
CA LYS A 49 19.04 7.88 -11.14
C LYS A 49 18.05 7.04 -10.33
N VAL A 50 17.25 7.68 -9.50
CA VAL A 50 16.32 7.04 -8.59
C VAL A 50 14.94 6.82 -9.25
N GLY A 51 14.59 7.68 -10.22
CA GLY A 51 13.29 7.69 -10.86
C GLY A 51 12.23 8.38 -10.01
N HIS A 52 11.07 7.77 -9.88
CA HIS A 52 9.89 8.34 -9.24
C HIS A 52 9.70 7.87 -7.78
N ALA A 53 9.04 8.71 -7.00
CA ALA A 53 8.86 8.48 -5.57
C ALA A 53 7.84 7.40 -5.24
N GLY A 54 6.88 7.11 -6.13
CA GLY A 54 5.65 6.42 -5.76
C GLY A 54 4.62 7.37 -5.15
N ILE A 55 3.53 6.83 -4.66
CA ILE A 55 2.43 7.60 -4.06
C ILE A 55 2.33 7.24 -2.58
N THR A 56 2.35 8.26 -1.71
CA THR A 56 1.94 8.13 -0.31
C THR A 56 0.50 8.60 -0.19
N LEU A 57 -0.34 7.79 0.43
CA LEU A 57 -1.76 8.11 0.61
C LEU A 57 -1.94 9.07 1.79
N PRO A 58 -2.63 10.18 1.60
CA PRO A 58 -2.82 11.21 2.64
C PRO A 58 -3.47 10.63 3.90
N GLY A 59 -2.95 11.01 5.07
CA GLY A 59 -3.48 10.63 6.38
C GLY A 59 -3.32 9.16 6.76
N LEU A 60 -2.90 8.31 5.81
CA LEU A 60 -2.67 6.87 6.04
C LEU A 60 -1.19 6.52 6.18
N GLU A 61 -0.28 7.38 5.72
CA GLU A 61 1.16 7.13 5.62
C GLU A 61 1.52 5.86 4.81
N VAL A 62 0.55 5.28 4.12
CA VAL A 62 0.77 4.10 3.26
C VAL A 62 1.41 4.54 1.95
N TRP A 63 2.57 3.98 1.69
CA TRP A 63 3.31 4.22 0.46
C TRP A 63 3.12 3.08 -0.55
N VAL A 64 2.80 3.45 -1.80
CA VAL A 64 2.66 2.52 -2.93
C VAL A 64 3.78 2.81 -3.94
N PRO A 65 4.74 1.89 -4.13
CA PRO A 65 5.89 2.09 -5.01
C PRO A 65 5.50 2.11 -6.50
N PRO A 66 6.28 2.78 -7.36
CA PRO A 66 6.21 2.54 -8.80
C PRO A 66 6.82 1.17 -9.13
N LEU A 67 6.37 0.53 -10.24
CA LEU A 67 6.77 -0.83 -10.61
C LEU A 67 8.28 -1.00 -10.72
N GLN A 68 8.97 -0.01 -11.27
CA GLN A 68 10.43 -0.04 -11.41
C GLN A 68 11.18 -0.11 -10.08
N ARG A 69 10.55 0.28 -8.96
CA ARG A 69 11.16 0.24 -7.62
C ARG A 69 10.65 -0.92 -6.78
N LEU A 70 9.55 -1.57 -7.20
CA LEU A 70 8.89 -2.59 -6.40
C LEU A 70 9.83 -3.75 -6.02
N TRP A 71 10.71 -4.18 -6.94
CA TRP A 71 11.66 -5.24 -6.60
C TRP A 71 12.75 -4.76 -5.63
N SER A 72 13.38 -3.63 -5.89
CA SER A 72 14.43 -3.11 -5.00
C SER A 72 13.90 -2.81 -3.60
N TYR A 73 12.60 -2.56 -3.48
CA TYR A 73 11.93 -2.33 -2.22
C TYR A 73 11.73 -3.58 -1.37
N GLN A 74 11.98 -4.77 -1.91
CA GLN A 74 11.98 -6.01 -1.11
C GLN A 74 13.19 -6.10 -0.15
N ALA A 75 14.17 -5.21 -0.28
CA ALA A 75 15.30 -5.12 0.63
C ALA A 75 14.83 -4.72 2.06
N GLY A 76 15.29 -5.45 3.07
CA GLY A 76 14.84 -5.32 4.45
C GLY A 76 13.70 -6.28 4.83
N TYR A 77 13.04 -6.88 3.82
CA TYR A 77 12.02 -7.91 3.98
C TYR A 77 12.52 -9.27 3.48
N ARG A 78 12.79 -9.36 2.18
CA ARG A 78 13.17 -10.60 1.52
C ARG A 78 14.67 -10.91 1.60
N TRP A 79 15.48 -9.87 1.67
CA TRP A 79 16.92 -9.95 1.86
C TRP A 79 17.44 -8.76 2.66
N ASN A 80 18.57 -8.96 3.31
CA ASN A 80 19.28 -7.91 4.01
C ASN A 80 19.79 -6.86 2.98
N GLY A 81 19.40 -5.61 3.18
CA GLY A 81 19.77 -4.51 2.28
C GLY A 81 21.26 -4.16 2.22
N MET A 82 22.06 -4.64 3.16
CA MET A 82 23.50 -4.34 3.23
C MET A 82 24.37 -5.36 2.48
N ASP A 83 24.08 -6.65 2.63
CA ASP A 83 24.89 -7.76 2.09
C ASP A 83 24.14 -8.59 1.05
N GLY A 84 22.81 -8.41 0.93
CA GLY A 84 21.97 -9.15 -0.01
C GLY A 84 21.62 -10.57 0.41
N GLU A 85 21.99 -10.98 1.64
CA GLU A 85 21.67 -12.31 2.14
C GLU A 85 20.15 -12.46 2.37
N PRO A 86 19.56 -13.61 2.01
CA PRO A 86 18.14 -13.88 2.23
C PRO A 86 17.77 -13.78 3.71
N ILE A 87 16.60 -13.25 4.00
CA ILE A 87 15.99 -13.27 5.35
C ILE A 87 15.25 -14.61 5.46
N GLU A 88 15.71 -15.48 6.40
CA GLU A 88 15.30 -16.89 6.49
C GLU A 88 13.80 -17.08 6.75
N ASP A 89 13.19 -16.22 7.53
CA ASP A 89 11.77 -16.27 7.90
C ASP A 89 10.83 -15.55 6.91
N TRP A 90 11.36 -15.07 5.77
CA TRP A 90 10.55 -14.48 4.70
C TRP A 90 10.20 -15.53 3.63
N PRO A 91 8.90 -15.90 3.50
CA PRO A 91 8.46 -16.88 2.51
C PRO A 91 8.75 -16.44 1.06
N ALA A 92 9.18 -17.39 0.23
CA ALA A 92 9.56 -17.10 -1.15
C ALA A 92 8.39 -16.63 -2.04
N ASN A 93 7.15 -16.95 -1.68
CA ASN A 93 5.92 -16.55 -2.36
C ASN A 93 5.35 -15.20 -1.87
N TRP A 94 6.01 -14.51 -0.93
CA TRP A 94 5.59 -13.20 -0.43
C TRP A 94 6.25 -12.07 -1.20
N LEU A 95 5.45 -11.07 -1.59
CA LEU A 95 5.94 -9.87 -2.28
C LEU A 95 5.31 -8.63 -1.65
N VAL A 96 6.13 -7.75 -1.09
CA VAL A 96 5.65 -6.46 -0.55
C VAL A 96 5.13 -5.60 -1.69
N VAL A 97 3.91 -5.09 -1.56
CA VAL A 97 3.21 -4.31 -2.60
C VAL A 97 2.88 -2.88 -2.17
N ALA A 98 2.84 -2.64 -0.87
CA ALA A 98 2.72 -1.33 -0.24
C ALA A 98 3.32 -1.40 1.17
N ASP A 99 3.50 -0.26 1.80
CA ASP A 99 4.20 -0.16 3.09
C ASP A 99 3.59 0.91 3.97
N LEU A 100 3.49 0.62 5.26
CA LEU A 100 3.08 1.54 6.33
C LEU A 100 4.21 1.66 7.35
N GLY A 101 5.18 2.56 7.11
CA GLY A 101 6.24 2.83 8.08
C GLY A 101 7.10 1.60 8.44
N ALA A 102 7.42 0.74 7.47
CA ALA A 102 8.08 -0.56 7.56
C ALA A 102 7.17 -1.76 7.89
N ASP A 103 5.86 -1.55 8.07
CA ASP A 103 4.87 -2.63 8.17
C ASP A 103 4.35 -2.97 6.76
N PRO A 104 4.72 -4.12 6.18
CA PRO A 104 4.44 -4.41 4.78
C PRO A 104 3.02 -4.93 4.54
N PHE A 105 2.40 -4.47 3.45
CA PHE A 105 1.31 -5.18 2.79
C PHE A 105 1.92 -6.15 1.78
N ILE A 106 1.62 -7.42 1.95
CA ILE A 106 2.28 -8.53 1.28
C ILE A 106 1.30 -9.24 0.36
N LEU A 107 1.59 -9.30 -0.92
CA LEU A 107 0.87 -10.19 -1.83
C LEU A 107 1.41 -11.61 -1.66
N ASP A 108 0.57 -12.53 -1.20
CA ASP A 108 0.83 -13.96 -1.27
C ASP A 108 0.59 -14.44 -2.71
N MET A 109 1.66 -14.75 -3.43
CA MET A 109 1.60 -15.12 -4.85
C MET A 109 0.98 -16.48 -5.11
N ASP A 110 0.84 -17.33 -4.09
CA ASP A 110 0.25 -18.67 -4.23
C ASP A 110 -1.28 -18.62 -4.26
N ASN A 111 -1.89 -17.73 -3.49
CA ASN A 111 -3.35 -17.64 -3.37
C ASN A 111 -3.95 -16.28 -3.77
N GLY A 112 -3.10 -15.26 -3.97
CA GLY A 112 -3.51 -13.92 -4.38
C GLY A 112 -4.03 -13.02 -3.24
N ARG A 113 -4.05 -13.51 -2.00
CA ARG A 113 -4.45 -12.72 -0.83
C ARG A 113 -3.42 -11.66 -0.50
N VAL A 114 -3.88 -10.61 0.17
CA VAL A 114 -2.98 -9.63 0.76
C VAL A 114 -2.92 -9.85 2.26
N LEU A 115 -1.69 -10.00 2.74
CA LEU A 115 -1.37 -10.14 4.16
C LEU A 115 -0.80 -8.81 4.68
N PHE A 116 -0.82 -8.67 6.00
CA PHE A 116 -0.16 -7.57 6.70
C PHE A 116 0.70 -8.13 7.83
N ALA A 117 1.91 -7.57 8.00
CA ALA A 117 2.81 -7.93 9.07
C ALA A 117 3.31 -6.68 9.79
N ARG A 118 3.66 -6.83 11.07
CA ARG A 118 4.31 -5.78 11.85
C ARG A 118 5.81 -6.00 11.88
N HIS A 119 6.58 -4.92 11.70
CA HIS A 119 8.03 -4.97 11.86
C HIS A 119 8.42 -5.04 13.34
N GLY A 120 9.66 -5.48 13.63
CA GLY A 120 10.23 -5.44 14.98
C GLY A 120 9.79 -6.57 15.92
N CYS A 121 8.99 -7.54 15.46
CA CYS A 121 8.55 -8.67 16.28
C CYS A 121 9.59 -9.83 16.36
N GLY A 122 10.75 -9.68 15.72
CA GLY A 122 11.83 -10.68 15.71
C GLY A 122 11.68 -11.76 14.64
N SER A 123 10.47 -11.96 14.11
CA SER A 123 10.15 -12.82 12.97
C SER A 123 9.05 -12.18 12.13
N TRP A 124 8.94 -12.59 10.86
CA TRP A 124 7.87 -12.12 9.97
C TRP A 124 6.65 -13.05 10.10
N GLU A 125 5.69 -12.61 10.91
CA GLU A 125 4.38 -13.24 11.03
C GLU A 125 3.33 -12.33 10.38
N ALA A 126 2.59 -12.86 9.41
CA ALA A 126 1.60 -12.09 8.66
C ALA A 126 0.24 -12.75 8.68
N ASP A 127 -0.79 -11.95 8.95
CA ASP A 127 -2.18 -12.37 8.90
C ASP A 127 -2.84 -11.91 7.58
N THR A 128 -3.88 -12.63 7.14
CA THR A 128 -4.68 -12.18 6.00
C THR A 128 -5.35 -10.85 6.34
N PHE A 129 -5.08 -9.84 5.53
CA PHE A 129 -5.62 -8.50 5.69
C PHE A 129 -6.85 -8.25 4.82
N VAL A 130 -6.76 -8.60 3.53
CA VAL A 130 -7.89 -8.58 2.59
C VAL A 130 -7.75 -9.70 1.55
N ASP A 131 -8.85 -10.02 0.87
CA ASP A 131 -8.91 -11.15 -0.07
C ASP A 131 -8.05 -10.99 -1.32
N ASP A 132 -7.82 -9.74 -1.80
CA ASP A 132 -7.02 -9.50 -2.99
C ASP A 132 -6.46 -8.07 -3.08
N LEU A 133 -5.52 -7.86 -4.00
CA LEU A 133 -4.87 -6.58 -4.25
C LEU A 133 -5.85 -5.48 -4.73
N PRO A 134 -6.80 -5.73 -5.66
CA PRO A 134 -7.80 -4.74 -6.03
C PRO A 134 -8.61 -4.22 -4.85
N THR A 135 -9.03 -5.10 -3.96
CA THR A 135 -9.75 -4.75 -2.72
C THR A 135 -8.90 -3.88 -1.82
N LEU A 136 -7.62 -4.25 -1.56
CA LEU A 136 -6.69 -3.42 -0.80
C LEU A 136 -6.59 -2.01 -1.39
N MET A 137 -6.24 -1.92 -2.67
CA MET A 137 -5.99 -0.63 -3.31
C MET A 137 -7.25 0.25 -3.37
N THR A 138 -8.43 -0.35 -3.51
CA THR A 138 -9.70 0.38 -3.50
C THR A 138 -10.04 0.90 -2.10
N ALA A 139 -9.86 0.08 -1.06
CA ALA A 139 -10.12 0.47 0.33
C ALA A 139 -9.15 1.58 0.79
N LEU A 140 -7.84 1.44 0.48
CA LEU A 140 -6.84 2.47 0.74
C LEU A 140 -7.18 3.79 0.02
N ALA A 141 -7.59 3.71 -1.25
CA ALA A 141 -7.97 4.90 -2.01
C ALA A 141 -9.25 5.56 -1.45
N ALA A 142 -10.20 4.77 -0.98
CA ALA A 142 -11.43 5.29 -0.37
C ALA A 142 -11.14 6.06 0.94
N ALA A 143 -10.34 5.47 1.83
CA ALA A 143 -9.92 6.13 3.07
C ALA A 143 -9.05 7.37 2.81
N GLY A 144 -8.05 7.25 1.93
CA GLY A 144 -7.17 8.36 1.55
C GLY A 144 -7.93 9.54 0.91
N ALA A 145 -9.01 9.26 0.18
CA ALA A 145 -9.86 10.29 -0.40
C ALA A 145 -10.59 11.11 0.68
N VAL A 146 -11.10 10.46 1.72
CA VAL A 146 -11.72 11.14 2.87
C VAL A 146 -10.70 12.04 3.55
N TYR A 147 -9.52 11.54 3.83
CA TYR A 147 -8.48 12.32 4.53
C TYR A 147 -7.92 13.46 3.67
N LEU A 148 -7.83 13.26 2.36
CA LEU A 148 -7.46 14.33 1.44
C LEU A 148 -8.50 15.46 1.42
N GLU A 149 -9.81 15.11 1.47
CA GLU A 149 -10.90 16.07 1.49
C GLU A 149 -10.97 16.86 2.81
N ALA A 150 -10.59 16.24 3.92
CA ALA A 150 -10.51 16.92 5.22
C ALA A 150 -9.44 18.01 5.24
N GLY A 151 -8.34 17.83 4.48
CA GLY A 151 -7.27 18.84 4.38
C GLY A 151 -6.71 19.25 5.73
N ASP A 152 -6.68 20.55 6.01
CA ASP A 152 -6.16 21.09 7.27
C ASP A 152 -7.03 20.74 8.49
N ASP A 153 -8.30 20.35 8.28
CA ASP A 153 -9.22 19.93 9.33
C ASP A 153 -9.06 18.47 9.78
N LEU A 154 -8.14 17.73 9.17
CA LEU A 154 -7.96 16.31 9.42
C LEU A 154 -7.57 15.97 10.85
N TYR A 155 -6.72 16.80 11.47
CA TYR A 155 -6.13 16.51 12.77
C TYR A 155 -6.76 17.33 13.89
N ASN A 156 -6.74 16.78 15.12
CA ASN A 156 -7.09 17.53 16.29
C ASN A 156 -6.09 18.67 16.53
N ASP A 157 -6.58 19.78 17.11
CA ASP A 157 -5.73 20.91 17.49
C ASP A 157 -5.06 20.71 18.87
N ASP A 158 -5.22 19.53 19.48
CA ASP A 158 -4.62 19.17 20.76
C ASP A 158 -3.20 18.61 20.61
N ASP A 159 -2.51 18.46 21.72
CA ASP A 159 -1.11 17.98 21.75
C ASP A 159 -0.96 16.52 21.29
N ASP A 160 -2.04 15.75 21.22
CA ASP A 160 -2.04 14.35 20.77
C ASP A 160 -2.10 14.22 19.23
N GLY A 161 -2.55 15.28 18.50
CA GLY A 161 -2.45 15.40 17.05
C GLY A 161 -3.13 14.30 16.23
N GLY A 162 -4.03 13.52 16.83
CA GLY A 162 -4.72 12.40 16.18
C GLY A 162 -5.75 12.87 15.14
N ILE A 163 -6.09 11.97 14.20
CA ILE A 163 -7.16 12.23 13.25
C ILE A 163 -8.49 12.42 13.99
N ARG A 164 -9.27 13.45 13.62
CA ARG A 164 -10.56 13.74 14.22
C ARG A 164 -11.55 12.59 14.04
N ALA A 165 -12.36 12.34 15.06
CA ALA A 165 -13.29 11.21 15.09
C ALA A 165 -14.28 11.18 13.91
N GLU A 166 -14.75 12.36 13.47
CA GLU A 166 -15.64 12.47 12.31
C GLU A 166 -14.99 12.01 11.00
N HIS A 167 -13.70 12.29 10.79
CA HIS A 167 -12.99 11.85 9.60
C HIS A 167 -12.63 10.38 9.66
N GLN A 168 -12.35 9.85 10.87
CA GLN A 168 -12.18 8.40 11.07
C GLN A 168 -13.46 7.64 10.76
N GLU A 169 -14.59 8.10 11.28
CA GLU A 169 -15.89 7.50 11.02
C GLU A 169 -16.26 7.57 9.52
N ALA A 170 -15.98 8.69 8.86
CA ALA A 170 -16.18 8.82 7.42
C ALA A 170 -15.29 7.86 6.62
N ALA A 171 -14.03 7.66 7.04
CA ALA A 171 -13.12 6.70 6.41
C ALA A 171 -13.61 5.26 6.62
N VAL A 172 -14.05 4.88 7.82
CA VAL A 172 -14.68 3.58 8.10
C VAL A 172 -15.88 3.35 7.18
N GLN A 173 -16.77 4.34 7.05
CA GLN A 173 -17.93 4.23 6.16
C GLN A 173 -17.54 4.04 4.69
N ALA A 174 -16.52 4.76 4.22
CA ALA A 174 -16.03 4.65 2.85
C ALA A 174 -15.41 3.26 2.59
N VAL A 175 -14.61 2.75 3.53
CA VAL A 175 -14.00 1.41 3.47
C VAL A 175 -15.06 0.31 3.57
N ALA A 176 -16.09 0.48 4.41
CA ALA A 176 -17.20 -0.48 4.54
C ALA A 176 -17.97 -0.67 3.22
N GLN A 177 -18.08 0.38 2.39
CA GLN A 177 -18.66 0.24 1.05
C GLN A 177 -17.82 -0.63 0.12
N VAL A 178 -16.52 -0.70 0.35
CA VAL A 178 -15.60 -1.53 -0.44
C VAL A 178 -15.58 -2.97 0.07
N LEU A 179 -15.46 -3.15 1.38
CA LEU A 179 -15.34 -4.48 2.02
C LEU A 179 -16.69 -5.18 2.18
N GLY A 180 -17.80 -4.42 2.16
CA GLY A 180 -19.15 -4.94 2.36
C GLY A 180 -19.52 -5.19 3.82
N ASP A 181 -18.61 -4.96 4.77
CA ASP A 181 -18.80 -5.13 6.20
C ASP A 181 -18.18 -3.98 7.00
N ARG A 182 -18.89 -3.52 8.04
CA ARG A 182 -18.43 -2.41 8.88
C ARG A 182 -17.35 -2.84 9.88
N ILE A 183 -17.45 -4.05 10.42
CA ILE A 183 -16.50 -4.54 11.42
C ILE A 183 -15.13 -4.73 10.75
N ASP A 184 -15.12 -5.30 9.54
CA ASP A 184 -13.90 -5.43 8.74
C ASP A 184 -13.30 -4.05 8.41
N ALA A 185 -14.14 -3.06 8.10
CA ALA A 185 -13.69 -1.70 7.84
C ALA A 185 -13.12 -1.00 9.08
N GLU A 186 -13.72 -1.20 10.25
CA GLU A 186 -13.19 -0.69 11.53
C GLU A 186 -11.82 -1.30 11.82
N SER A 187 -11.67 -2.62 11.68
CA SER A 187 -10.39 -3.32 11.84
C SER A 187 -9.34 -2.85 10.83
N PHE A 188 -9.75 -2.65 9.57
CA PHE A 188 -8.89 -2.10 8.51
C PHE A 188 -8.32 -0.73 8.89
N ILE A 189 -9.17 0.21 9.28
CA ILE A 189 -8.75 1.58 9.65
C ILE A 189 -7.93 1.56 10.94
N GLU A 190 -8.27 0.73 11.93
CA GLU A 190 -7.51 0.60 13.18
C GLU A 190 -6.09 0.10 12.91
N THR A 191 -5.93 -0.90 12.04
CA THR A 191 -4.61 -1.42 11.64
C THR A 191 -3.73 -0.34 11.02
N LEU A 192 -4.30 0.58 10.22
CA LEU A 192 -3.57 1.67 9.57
C LEU A 192 -3.16 2.81 10.53
N ARG A 193 -3.67 2.83 11.74
CA ARG A 193 -3.35 3.85 12.76
C ARG A 193 -2.17 3.48 13.66
N GLY A 194 -1.76 2.22 13.68
CA GLY A 194 -0.65 1.70 14.47
C GLY A 194 -1.05 1.18 15.83
#